data_434946462b7df81d2c201214ee6b46f8
#
_entry.id   434946462b7df81d2c201214ee6b46f8
#
_cell.length_a   1.000
_cell.length_b   1.000
_cell.length_c   1.000
_cell.angle_alpha   90.00
_cell.angle_beta   90.00
_cell.angle_gamma   90.00
#
_symmetry.space_group_name_H-M   'P 1'
#
loop_
_entity.id
_entity.type
_entity.pdbx_description
1 polymer ?
#
loop_
_entity_poly.entity_id
_entity_poly.type
_entity_poly.pdbx_seq_one_letter_code
_entity_poly.pdbx_strand_id
1 'polypeptide(L)'
;YEVDEEVIKIFTDYRKTHNQGVFDAYTPEMRLVRKSGVITGLPDAYGRGRIIGDYRRVALYGVDQLIAWKKDDLAKIGADGVMTEHVIRDREEVNEQIRALGELKEMAKIYGFDISGPATNAKEAVQWLYFGYLAAIKQQNGAAMSIGNIATFLDIYIERDLQDGTINESQAQELIDHLVLKLRCVKFARTPDYNQLFSGDPIWATLIVGEMLDAERSLVTKTDFRFIHTLDNMGNSPEPNLTVLWSTRLPKGFKEYCSESSINHSAIQYESDELLADFLGTCDKSIACCVSGMTTGKDMQFFGARANLAKALLYTINGGRDELSGQQVGPKTESLRGILNYDEVWAKFDVFMEWLCKLYINTLNVIHYMHDKYSYESLEMALHDTKVRRFMATGIAGFSVAVDSLSAIKYAKVTPIEDENGLAVDYKVEGEFPTFGNNDDRADEIAVELLKTFMTKLKKHPTYRADETTTSILTITSNVVYGKKTGNTPDGRRAG
;
A
#
# COMPACT_ATOMS: atom_id res chain seq x y z
N TYR A 1 -14.89 0.43 24.39
CA TYR A 1 -13.61 0.27 25.09
C TYR A 1 -13.17 1.64 25.60
N GLU A 2 -13.17 1.80 26.91
CA GLU A 2 -12.65 3.02 27.55
C GLU A 2 -11.16 2.84 27.79
N VAL A 3 -10.38 3.81 27.37
CA VAL A 3 -8.94 3.83 27.61
C VAL A 3 -8.69 4.52 28.95
N ASP A 4 -7.83 3.95 29.78
CA ASP A 4 -7.42 4.52 31.05
C ASP A 4 -6.86 5.94 30.89
N GLU A 5 -7.33 6.87 31.73
CA GLU A 5 -6.94 8.29 31.64
C GLU A 5 -5.44 8.52 31.88
N GLU A 6 -4.80 7.69 32.69
CA GLU A 6 -3.37 7.76 32.94
C GLU A 6 -2.58 7.35 31.70
N VAL A 7 -3.06 6.33 30.95
CA VAL A 7 -2.48 5.92 29.67
C VAL A 7 -2.63 7.05 28.65
N ILE A 8 -3.82 7.68 28.56
CA ILE A 8 -4.03 8.84 27.68
C ILE A 8 -3.03 9.94 28.01
N LYS A 9 -2.86 10.27 29.30
CA LYS A 9 -1.95 11.31 29.76
C LYS A 9 -0.49 11.01 29.42
N ILE A 10 -0.04 9.75 29.56
CA ILE A 10 1.31 9.35 29.16
C ILE A 10 1.54 9.62 27.67
N PHE A 11 0.58 9.28 26.82
CA PHE A 11 0.70 9.49 25.38
C PHE A 11 0.60 10.97 24.97
N THR A 12 -0.14 11.79 25.70
CA THR A 12 -0.29 13.23 25.36
C THR A 12 0.79 14.11 25.96
N ASP A 13 1.22 13.83 27.19
CA ASP A 13 2.11 14.71 27.95
C ASP A 13 3.60 14.36 27.79
N TYR A 14 3.90 13.05 27.67
CA TYR A 14 5.28 12.55 27.70
C TYR A 14 5.76 11.93 26.40
N ARG A 15 4.86 11.64 25.45
CA ARG A 15 5.21 10.98 24.20
C ARG A 15 4.57 11.68 23.01
N LYS A 16 5.41 12.26 22.16
CA LYS A 16 4.97 12.76 20.85
C LYS A 16 4.79 11.60 19.87
N THR A 17 3.61 11.48 19.28
CA THR A 17 3.34 10.51 18.21
C THR A 17 3.71 11.04 16.84
N HIS A 18 3.86 10.16 15.83
CA HIS A 18 4.04 10.57 14.45
C HIS A 18 2.91 11.49 13.98
N ASN A 19 1.68 11.19 14.37
CA ASN A 19 0.49 11.97 14.00
C ASN A 19 0.57 13.42 14.52
N GLN A 20 0.95 13.61 15.79
CA GLN A 20 1.20 14.94 16.34
C GLN A 20 2.32 15.65 15.57
N GLY A 21 3.41 14.95 15.26
CA GLY A 21 4.52 15.49 14.46
C GLY A 21 4.06 15.97 13.08
N VAL A 22 3.23 15.18 12.41
CA VAL A 22 2.65 15.54 11.11
C VAL A 22 1.81 16.82 11.23
N PHE A 23 0.90 16.88 12.19
CA PHE A 23 0.06 18.08 12.40
C PHE A 23 0.85 19.31 12.80
N ASP A 24 1.93 19.16 13.58
CA ASP A 24 2.80 20.29 13.91
C ASP A 24 3.52 20.86 12.69
N ALA A 25 3.91 19.99 11.75
CA ALA A 25 4.65 20.38 10.56
C ALA A 25 3.77 20.81 9.38
N TYR A 26 2.48 20.47 9.39
CA TYR A 26 1.57 20.87 8.32
C TYR A 26 1.43 22.38 8.21
N THR A 27 1.63 22.89 6.99
CA THR A 27 1.30 24.27 6.65
C THR A 27 -0.23 24.50 6.66
N PRO A 28 -0.69 25.75 6.75
CA PRO A 28 -2.13 26.05 6.60
C PRO A 28 -2.73 25.50 5.31
N GLU A 29 -1.98 25.53 4.21
CA GLU A 29 -2.40 24.99 2.92
C GLU A 29 -2.56 23.46 2.96
N MET A 30 -1.60 22.72 3.55
CA MET A 30 -1.71 21.28 3.73
C MET A 30 -2.92 20.88 4.59
N ARG A 31 -3.21 21.65 5.65
CA ARG A 31 -4.41 21.44 6.46
C ARG A 31 -5.69 21.67 5.67
N LEU A 32 -5.69 22.69 4.83
CA LEU A 32 -6.83 23.07 4.01
C LEU A 32 -7.15 21.99 2.96
N VAL A 33 -6.15 21.50 2.23
CA VAL A 33 -6.35 20.45 1.21
C VAL A 33 -6.74 19.10 1.82
N ARG A 34 -6.25 18.79 3.03
CA ARG A 34 -6.71 17.64 3.79
C ARG A 34 -8.19 17.78 4.17
N LYS A 35 -8.58 18.94 4.70
CA LYS A 35 -9.96 19.22 5.11
C LYS A 35 -10.92 19.14 3.94
N SER A 36 -10.58 19.71 2.81
CA SER A 36 -11.40 19.73 1.60
C SER A 36 -11.50 18.34 0.93
N GLY A 37 -10.52 17.46 1.15
CA GLY A 37 -10.48 16.12 0.58
C GLY A 37 -9.91 16.06 -0.83
N VAL A 38 -9.25 17.09 -1.33
CA VAL A 38 -8.49 17.02 -2.59
C VAL A 38 -7.20 16.21 -2.39
N ILE A 39 -6.60 16.26 -1.19
CA ILE A 39 -5.72 15.21 -0.68
C ILE A 39 -6.56 14.39 0.30
N THR A 40 -6.87 13.16 -0.05
CA THR A 40 -7.91 12.36 0.59
C THR A 40 -7.37 11.09 1.23
N GLY A 41 -8.18 10.44 2.07
CA GLY A 41 -7.77 9.35 2.94
C GLY A 41 -7.60 9.83 4.38
N LEU A 42 -6.73 9.17 5.13
CA LEU A 42 -6.28 9.55 6.47
C LEU A 42 -4.76 9.71 6.45
N PRO A 43 -4.23 10.72 5.74
CA PRO A 43 -2.80 10.81 5.44
C PRO A 43 -1.93 10.88 6.71
N ASP A 44 -2.39 11.60 7.71
CA ASP A 44 -1.71 11.81 8.97
C ASP A 44 -1.74 10.59 9.91
N ALA A 45 -2.73 9.69 9.77
CA ALA A 45 -2.90 8.53 10.62
C ALA A 45 -2.65 7.18 9.92
N TYR A 46 -2.79 7.16 8.58
CA TYR A 46 -2.79 5.95 7.77
C TYR A 46 -1.51 5.75 6.96
N GLY A 47 -0.84 6.81 6.59
CA GLY A 47 0.31 6.81 5.70
C GLY A 47 1.53 6.13 6.30
N ARG A 48 1.50 4.79 6.42
CA ARG A 48 2.59 3.99 6.93
C ARG A 48 3.22 3.14 5.86
N GLY A 49 4.47 2.84 6.09
CA GLY A 49 5.13 2.46 5.17
C GLY A 49 6.00 1.35 4.88
N ARG A 50 6.59 0.61 5.62
CA ARG A 50 7.40 -0.53 5.21
C ARG A 50 6.51 -1.74 5.22
N ILE A 51 6.19 -2.28 4.07
CA ILE A 51 5.03 -3.11 3.98
C ILE A 51 5.33 -4.61 3.96
N ILE A 52 6.56 -5.02 3.59
CA ILE A 52 6.93 -6.43 3.55
C ILE A 52 8.38 -6.62 3.96
N GLY A 53 8.58 -7.29 5.11
CA GLY A 53 9.86 -7.84 5.50
C GLY A 53 10.07 -9.24 4.91
N ASP A 54 11.32 -9.67 4.82
CA ASP A 54 11.61 -11.08 4.52
C ASP A 54 11.57 -11.92 5.80
N TYR A 55 10.37 -12.27 6.21
CA TYR A 55 10.12 -13.04 7.45
C TYR A 55 10.73 -14.44 7.42
N ARG A 56 11.01 -14.98 6.23
CA ARG A 56 11.68 -16.27 6.03
C ARG A 56 13.08 -16.30 6.65
N ARG A 57 13.75 -15.13 6.72
CA ARG A 57 15.10 -14.98 7.28
C ARG A 57 15.21 -15.47 8.72
N VAL A 58 14.17 -15.30 9.52
CA VAL A 58 14.15 -15.77 10.91
C VAL A 58 14.28 -17.30 10.96
N ALA A 59 13.56 -18.02 10.10
CA ALA A 59 13.62 -19.47 10.05
C ALA A 59 14.87 -19.99 9.32
N LEU A 60 15.31 -19.31 8.26
CA LEU A 60 16.46 -19.75 7.47
C LEU A 60 17.78 -19.61 8.21
N TYR A 61 17.96 -18.55 9.00
CA TYR A 61 19.26 -18.19 9.55
C TYR A 61 19.31 -18.12 11.08
N GLY A 62 18.15 -17.97 11.72
CA GLY A 62 18.06 -17.68 13.15
C GLY A 62 18.44 -16.23 13.47
N VAL A 63 17.96 -15.75 14.61
CA VAL A 63 18.10 -14.32 14.98
C VAL A 63 19.53 -13.94 15.28
N ASP A 64 20.35 -14.85 15.83
CA ASP A 64 21.75 -14.55 16.14
C ASP A 64 22.58 -14.24 14.90
N GLN A 65 22.33 -14.95 13.80
CA GLN A 65 22.99 -14.68 12.53
C GLN A 65 22.54 -13.36 11.92
N LEU A 66 21.24 -13.02 12.03
CA LEU A 66 20.73 -11.73 11.57
C LEU A 66 21.36 -10.57 12.35
N ILE A 67 21.50 -10.69 13.67
CA ILE A 67 22.19 -9.71 14.52
C ILE A 67 23.67 -9.58 14.09
N ALA A 68 24.35 -10.69 13.82
CA ALA A 68 25.75 -10.66 13.38
C ALA A 68 25.89 -9.88 12.07
N TRP A 69 25.06 -10.13 11.07
CA TRP A 69 25.08 -9.41 9.80
C TRP A 69 24.80 -7.92 9.97
N LYS A 70 23.83 -7.54 10.79
CA LYS A 70 23.55 -6.11 11.06
C LYS A 70 24.70 -5.42 11.79
N LYS A 71 25.44 -6.10 12.65
CA LYS A 71 26.68 -5.58 13.27
C LYS A 71 27.79 -5.38 12.24
N ASP A 72 27.96 -6.33 11.30
CA ASP A 72 28.92 -6.21 10.23
C ASP A 72 28.58 -5.03 9.28
N ASP A 73 27.30 -4.80 9.00
CA ASP A 73 26.85 -3.66 8.21
C ASP A 73 27.06 -2.34 8.95
N LEU A 74 26.75 -2.31 10.25
CA LEU A 74 27.01 -1.13 11.11
C LEU A 74 28.49 -0.73 11.12
N ALA A 75 29.39 -1.71 11.10
CA ALA A 75 30.82 -1.46 11.05
C ALA A 75 31.30 -0.81 9.74
N LYS A 76 30.56 -1.05 8.63
CA LYS A 76 30.86 -0.47 7.30
C LYS A 76 30.29 0.94 7.13
N ILE A 77 29.18 1.27 7.79
CA ILE A 77 28.53 2.58 7.69
C ILE A 77 29.37 3.65 8.38
N GLY A 78 29.89 4.61 7.61
CA GLY A 78 30.77 5.68 8.11
C GLY A 78 32.17 5.20 8.49
N ALA A 79 32.66 4.10 7.92
CA ALA A 79 34.00 3.56 8.18
C ALA A 79 35.14 4.52 7.74
N ASP A 80 34.85 5.46 6.86
CA ASP A 80 35.73 6.54 6.44
C ASP A 80 35.84 7.67 7.48
N GLY A 81 35.06 7.59 8.58
CA GLY A 81 35.05 8.58 9.66
C GLY A 81 34.17 9.81 9.36
N VAL A 82 33.55 9.90 8.21
CA VAL A 82 32.66 11.03 7.84
C VAL A 82 31.27 10.82 8.39
N MET A 83 30.84 11.67 9.32
CA MET A 83 29.52 11.62 9.96
C MET A 83 28.57 12.67 9.37
N THR A 84 28.05 12.39 8.18
CA THR A 84 26.96 13.19 7.61
C THR A 84 25.62 12.87 8.29
N GLU A 85 24.60 13.70 8.11
CA GLU A 85 23.24 13.44 8.61
C GLU A 85 22.73 12.05 8.20
N HIS A 86 22.95 11.65 6.96
CA HIS A 86 22.53 10.32 6.46
C HIS A 86 23.30 9.20 7.15
N VAL A 87 24.60 9.31 7.31
CA VAL A 87 25.42 8.31 7.99
C VAL A 87 25.01 8.15 9.46
N ILE A 88 24.78 9.26 10.15
CA ILE A 88 24.31 9.23 11.56
C ILE A 88 22.97 8.51 11.66
N ARG A 89 22.01 8.84 10.80
CA ARG A 89 20.70 8.20 10.77
C ARG A 89 20.77 6.71 10.46
N ASP A 90 21.53 6.34 9.43
CA ASP A 90 21.66 4.93 9.04
C ASP A 90 22.28 4.10 10.17
N ARG A 91 23.26 4.65 10.90
CA ARG A 91 23.84 4.00 12.07
C ARG A 91 22.85 3.83 13.22
N GLU A 92 22.07 4.88 13.49
CA GLU A 92 21.00 4.83 14.51
C GLU A 92 19.95 3.78 14.15
N GLU A 93 19.43 3.80 12.89
CA GLU A 93 18.46 2.85 12.40
C GLU A 93 18.96 1.39 12.50
N VAL A 94 20.21 1.10 12.13
CA VAL A 94 20.76 -0.26 12.22
C VAL A 94 20.91 -0.70 13.69
N ASN A 95 21.25 0.20 14.60
CA ASN A 95 21.28 -0.12 16.03
C ASN A 95 19.88 -0.44 16.58
N GLU A 96 18.83 0.29 16.15
CA GLU A 96 17.44 -0.02 16.49
C GLU A 96 17.03 -1.39 15.93
N GLN A 97 17.45 -1.74 14.71
CA GLN A 97 17.21 -3.05 14.12
C GLN A 97 17.87 -4.18 14.94
N ILE A 98 19.10 -3.99 15.41
CA ILE A 98 19.79 -4.96 16.26
C ILE A 98 19.04 -5.15 17.59
N ARG A 99 18.56 -4.07 18.22
CA ARG A 99 17.75 -4.14 19.45
C ARG A 99 16.46 -4.89 19.22
N ALA A 100 15.73 -4.56 18.15
CA ALA A 100 14.48 -5.20 17.79
C ALA A 100 14.62 -6.72 17.55
N LEU A 101 15.71 -7.15 16.92
CA LEU A 101 16.03 -8.57 16.79
C LEU A 101 16.27 -9.25 18.15
N GLY A 102 16.93 -8.56 19.08
CA GLY A 102 17.09 -9.05 20.47
C GLY A 102 15.74 -9.18 21.17
N GLU A 103 14.88 -8.19 21.05
CA GLU A 103 13.51 -8.21 21.61
C GLU A 103 12.67 -9.32 21.00
N LEU A 104 12.82 -9.61 19.72
CA LEU A 104 12.16 -10.75 19.05
C LEU A 104 12.54 -12.08 19.70
N LYS A 105 13.81 -12.28 20.07
CA LYS A 105 14.27 -13.47 20.81
C LYS A 105 13.59 -13.58 22.16
N GLU A 106 13.55 -12.49 22.92
CA GLU A 106 12.90 -12.48 24.23
C GLU A 106 11.39 -12.75 24.12
N MET A 107 10.73 -12.18 23.11
CA MET A 107 9.33 -12.49 22.81
C MET A 107 9.12 -13.99 22.56
N ALA A 108 9.91 -14.59 21.68
CA ALA A 108 9.80 -16.02 21.36
C ALA A 108 10.03 -16.91 22.60
N LYS A 109 11.00 -16.54 23.45
CA LYS A 109 11.33 -17.24 24.71
C LYS A 109 10.16 -17.23 25.71
N ILE A 110 9.39 -16.13 25.79
CA ILE A 110 8.17 -16.06 26.61
C ILE A 110 7.16 -17.12 26.18
N TYR A 111 7.10 -17.43 24.89
CA TYR A 111 6.24 -18.50 24.33
C TYR A 111 6.90 -19.87 24.36
N GLY A 112 8.08 -20.03 24.96
CA GLY A 112 8.78 -21.30 25.13
C GLY A 112 9.61 -21.74 23.92
N PHE A 113 9.97 -20.81 23.02
CA PHE A 113 10.75 -21.12 21.80
C PHE A 113 12.11 -20.41 21.81
N ASP A 114 13.12 -21.12 21.32
CA ASP A 114 14.45 -20.55 21.06
C ASP A 114 14.67 -20.38 19.55
N ILE A 115 14.59 -19.14 19.07
CA ILE A 115 14.76 -18.76 17.67
C ILE A 115 16.17 -18.22 17.38
N SER A 116 17.13 -18.49 18.26
CA SER A 116 18.55 -18.06 18.08
C SER A 116 19.18 -18.65 16.83
N GLY A 117 18.91 -19.93 16.58
CA GLY A 117 19.37 -20.67 15.39
C GLY A 117 18.29 -20.84 14.32
N PRO A 118 18.68 -21.40 13.15
CA PRO A 118 17.73 -21.72 12.08
C PRO A 118 16.72 -22.79 12.49
N ALA A 119 15.55 -22.79 11.85
CA ALA A 119 14.53 -23.81 12.04
C ALA A 119 15.03 -25.18 11.55
N THR A 120 14.69 -26.22 12.27
CA THR A 120 15.14 -27.60 11.99
C THR A 120 14.05 -28.47 11.36
N ASN A 121 12.78 -28.08 11.43
CA ASN A 121 11.63 -28.82 10.93
C ASN A 121 10.51 -27.86 10.47
N ALA A 122 9.47 -28.39 9.83
CA ALA A 122 8.36 -27.61 9.28
C ALA A 122 7.61 -26.80 10.35
N LYS A 123 7.38 -27.38 11.53
CA LYS A 123 6.69 -26.70 12.63
C LYS A 123 7.47 -25.48 13.12
N GLU A 124 8.78 -25.62 13.28
CA GLU A 124 9.67 -24.52 13.63
C GLU A 124 9.71 -23.48 12.52
N ALA A 125 9.83 -23.88 11.24
CA ALA A 125 9.87 -22.96 10.12
C ALA A 125 8.62 -22.07 10.07
N VAL A 126 7.43 -22.63 10.23
CA VAL A 126 6.17 -21.89 10.31
C VAL A 126 6.14 -20.97 11.52
N GLN A 127 6.59 -21.44 12.69
CA GLN A 127 6.52 -20.67 13.92
C GLN A 127 7.55 -19.52 13.94
N TRP A 128 8.80 -19.73 13.47
CA TRP A 128 9.83 -18.68 13.37
C TRP A 128 9.42 -17.58 12.41
N LEU A 129 8.93 -17.96 11.22
CA LEU A 129 8.35 -17.03 10.24
C LEU A 129 7.23 -16.22 10.86
N TYR A 130 6.30 -16.87 11.57
CA TYR A 130 5.16 -16.20 12.19
C TYR A 130 5.58 -15.24 13.31
N PHE A 131 6.61 -15.55 14.11
CA PHE A 131 7.14 -14.63 15.12
C PHE A 131 7.70 -13.36 14.47
N GLY A 132 8.50 -13.49 13.40
CA GLY A 132 9.01 -12.34 12.66
C GLY A 132 7.89 -11.49 12.09
N TYR A 133 6.91 -12.11 11.45
CA TYR A 133 5.73 -11.45 10.91
C TYR A 133 4.92 -10.73 12.00
N LEU A 134 4.53 -11.45 13.07
CA LEU A 134 3.70 -10.90 14.13
C LEU A 134 4.33 -9.69 14.81
N ALA A 135 5.61 -9.75 15.12
CA ALA A 135 6.31 -8.66 15.79
C ALA A 135 6.43 -7.44 14.87
N ALA A 136 6.77 -7.63 13.59
CA ALA A 136 6.86 -6.55 12.61
C ALA A 136 5.52 -5.83 12.43
N ILE A 137 4.43 -6.56 12.23
CA ILE A 137 3.10 -5.97 12.01
C ILE A 137 2.55 -5.29 13.27
N LYS A 138 2.86 -5.76 14.48
CA LYS A 138 2.48 -5.10 15.73
C LYS A 138 3.24 -3.79 15.92
N GLN A 139 4.48 -3.74 15.52
CA GLN A 139 5.26 -2.50 15.52
C GLN A 139 4.73 -1.49 14.51
N GLN A 140 4.41 -1.93 13.29
CA GLN A 140 3.82 -1.09 12.25
C GLN A 140 2.43 -0.57 12.66
N ASN A 141 1.58 -1.40 13.24
CA ASN A 141 0.22 -1.09 13.69
C ASN A 141 -0.59 -0.30 12.64
N GLY A 142 -0.58 -0.77 11.41
CA GLY A 142 -1.29 -0.16 10.27
C GLY A 142 -1.91 -1.17 9.34
N ALA A 143 -2.28 -0.76 8.14
CA ALA A 143 -2.76 -1.62 7.07
C ALA A 143 -1.61 -2.11 6.18
N ALA A 144 -1.93 -3.07 5.29
CA ALA A 144 -1.01 -3.64 4.32
C ALA A 144 0.11 -4.50 4.95
N MET A 145 -0.32 -5.47 5.74
CA MET A 145 0.51 -6.40 6.51
C MET A 145 0.83 -7.66 5.71
N SER A 146 1.32 -7.50 4.50
CA SER A 146 1.59 -8.62 3.59
C SER A 146 2.66 -9.56 4.15
N ILE A 147 2.49 -10.86 3.90
CA ILE A 147 3.45 -11.89 4.31
C ILE A 147 4.36 -12.32 3.14
N GLY A 148 3.97 -12.01 1.92
CA GLY A 148 4.74 -12.28 0.71
C GLY A 148 4.63 -13.70 0.19
N ASN A 149 5.64 -14.15 -0.56
CA ASN A 149 5.75 -15.50 -1.09
C ASN A 149 6.50 -16.40 -0.09
N ILE A 150 5.77 -17.28 0.55
CA ILE A 150 6.32 -18.20 1.56
C ILE A 150 6.10 -19.68 1.23
N ALA A 151 5.36 -19.99 0.14
CA ALA A 151 4.98 -21.35 -0.20
C ALA A 151 6.20 -22.24 -0.49
N THR A 152 7.04 -21.82 -1.44
CA THR A 152 8.25 -22.59 -1.81
C THR A 152 9.23 -22.75 -0.64
N PHE A 153 9.37 -21.70 0.18
CA PHE A 153 10.20 -21.74 1.38
C PHE A 153 9.69 -22.79 2.39
N LEU A 154 8.41 -22.78 2.71
CA LEU A 154 7.83 -23.76 3.65
C LEU A 154 7.84 -25.18 3.09
N ASP A 155 7.68 -25.32 1.77
CA ASP A 155 7.68 -26.63 1.12
C ASP A 155 9.00 -27.39 1.31
N ILE A 156 10.15 -26.68 1.38
CA ILE A 156 11.47 -27.29 1.65
C ILE A 156 11.46 -28.07 2.97
N TYR A 157 10.90 -27.47 4.03
CA TYR A 157 10.82 -28.08 5.35
C TYR A 157 9.74 -29.17 5.40
N ILE A 158 8.59 -28.92 4.80
CA ILE A 158 7.45 -29.85 4.79
C ILE A 158 7.81 -31.11 4.02
N GLU A 159 8.38 -31.01 2.82
CA GLU A 159 8.73 -32.20 2.01
C GLU A 159 9.84 -32.99 2.67
N ARG A 160 10.81 -32.38 3.35
CA ARG A 160 11.81 -33.08 4.14
C ARG A 160 11.17 -33.88 5.28
N ASP A 161 10.30 -33.25 6.06
CA ASP A 161 9.64 -33.91 7.20
C ASP A 161 8.67 -34.99 6.75
N LEU A 162 8.05 -34.88 5.56
CA LEU A 162 7.27 -35.94 4.93
C LEU A 162 8.14 -37.12 4.50
N GLN A 163 9.30 -36.87 3.88
CA GLN A 163 10.25 -37.92 3.46
C GLN A 163 10.84 -38.66 4.66
N ASP A 164 11.12 -37.96 5.76
CA ASP A 164 11.63 -38.55 7.00
C ASP A 164 10.53 -39.23 7.82
N GLY A 165 9.26 -39.14 7.40
CA GLY A 165 8.10 -39.71 8.09
C GLY A 165 7.78 -39.05 9.43
N THR A 166 8.30 -37.87 9.68
CA THR A 166 8.04 -37.09 10.91
C THR A 166 6.62 -36.53 10.91
N ILE A 167 6.11 -36.19 9.73
CA ILE A 167 4.71 -35.75 9.50
C ILE A 167 4.12 -36.53 8.32
N ASN A 168 2.79 -36.54 8.24
CA ASN A 168 2.05 -37.01 7.07
C ASN A 168 1.36 -35.84 6.33
N GLU A 169 0.75 -36.11 5.16
CA GLU A 169 0.12 -35.07 4.32
C GLU A 169 -1.00 -34.32 5.06
N SER A 170 -1.77 -34.98 5.92
CA SER A 170 -2.81 -34.33 6.71
C SER A 170 -2.21 -33.34 7.73
N GLN A 171 -1.11 -33.73 8.37
CA GLN A 171 -0.40 -32.85 9.31
C GLN A 171 0.31 -31.69 8.61
N ALA A 172 0.81 -31.91 7.39
CA ALA A 172 1.36 -30.86 6.55
C ALA A 172 0.30 -29.80 6.20
N GLN A 173 -0.90 -30.25 5.81
CA GLN A 173 -2.02 -29.34 5.56
C GLN A 173 -2.44 -28.60 6.84
N GLU A 174 -2.54 -29.29 7.97
CA GLU A 174 -2.89 -28.70 9.25
C GLU A 174 -1.93 -27.58 9.67
N LEU A 175 -0.63 -27.72 9.42
CA LEU A 175 0.34 -26.64 9.68
C LEU A 175 0.04 -25.38 8.88
N ILE A 176 -0.34 -25.53 7.61
CA ILE A 176 -0.69 -24.41 6.73
C ILE A 176 -2.04 -23.81 7.15
N ASP A 177 -3.04 -24.63 7.48
CA ASP A 177 -4.34 -24.18 7.97
C ASP A 177 -4.18 -23.38 9.25
N HIS A 178 -3.35 -23.81 10.20
CA HIS A 178 -3.05 -23.08 11.43
C HIS A 178 -2.36 -21.74 11.16
N LEU A 179 -1.44 -21.67 10.21
CA LEU A 179 -0.82 -20.40 9.83
C LEU A 179 -1.86 -19.44 9.25
N VAL A 180 -2.70 -19.89 8.33
CA VAL A 180 -3.77 -19.07 7.75
C VAL A 180 -4.79 -18.65 8.81
N LEU A 181 -5.15 -19.50 9.75
CA LEU A 181 -6.00 -19.16 10.88
C LEU A 181 -5.39 -18.04 11.73
N LYS A 182 -4.09 -18.11 12.03
CA LYS A 182 -3.38 -17.05 12.76
C LYS A 182 -3.40 -15.72 11.99
N LEU A 183 -3.24 -15.73 10.66
CA LEU A 183 -3.37 -14.53 9.83
C LEU A 183 -4.77 -13.91 9.92
N ARG A 184 -5.83 -14.75 9.95
CA ARG A 184 -7.22 -14.31 10.14
C ARG A 184 -7.47 -13.68 11.51
N CYS A 185 -6.73 -14.10 12.54
CA CYS A 185 -6.87 -13.61 13.91
C CYS A 185 -6.09 -12.32 14.19
N VAL A 186 -5.18 -11.90 13.32
CA VAL A 186 -4.40 -10.65 13.54
C VAL A 186 -5.31 -9.44 13.38
N LYS A 187 -5.37 -8.62 14.43
CA LYS A 187 -6.19 -7.40 14.50
C LYS A 187 -5.44 -6.27 15.18
N PHE A 188 -5.89 -5.04 14.92
CA PHE A 188 -5.38 -3.80 15.52
C PHE A 188 -6.51 -3.01 16.13
N ALA A 189 -6.19 -2.20 17.13
CA ALA A 189 -7.06 -1.12 17.54
C ALA A 189 -7.07 -0.02 16.47
N ARG A 190 -8.27 0.38 16.02
CA ARG A 190 -8.47 1.36 14.95
C ARG A 190 -9.45 2.42 15.35
N THR A 191 -9.28 3.61 14.78
CA THR A 191 -10.24 4.69 14.95
C THR A 191 -11.53 4.41 14.15
N PRO A 192 -12.69 4.97 14.58
CA PRO A 192 -13.92 4.88 13.80
C PRO A 192 -13.76 5.41 12.36
N ASP A 193 -12.99 6.48 12.15
CA ASP A 193 -12.71 7.05 10.84
C ASP A 193 -11.98 6.05 9.92
N TYR A 194 -11.04 5.28 10.49
CA TYR A 194 -10.34 4.23 9.76
C TYR A 194 -11.30 3.12 9.32
N ASN A 195 -12.16 2.63 10.23
CA ASN A 195 -13.13 1.61 9.91
C ASN A 195 -14.15 2.09 8.87
N GLN A 196 -14.57 3.34 8.92
CA GLN A 196 -15.44 3.94 7.91
C GLN A 196 -14.74 4.00 6.54
N LEU A 197 -13.47 4.42 6.51
CA LEU A 197 -12.70 4.55 5.28
C LEU A 197 -12.56 3.20 4.54
N PHE A 198 -12.35 2.11 5.29
CA PHE A 198 -12.09 0.79 4.73
C PHE A 198 -13.27 -0.17 4.83
N SER A 199 -14.44 0.29 5.27
CA SER A 199 -15.66 -0.53 5.46
C SER A 199 -15.42 -1.75 6.36
N GLY A 200 -14.71 -1.53 7.47
CA GLY A 200 -14.32 -2.58 8.42
C GLY A 200 -12.86 -2.48 8.83
N ASP A 201 -12.28 -3.62 9.20
CA ASP A 201 -10.91 -3.70 9.70
C ASP A 201 -9.99 -4.64 8.90
N PRO A 202 -9.92 -4.54 7.55
CA PRO A 202 -8.99 -5.34 6.78
C PRO A 202 -7.55 -4.98 7.14
N ILE A 203 -6.67 -5.97 7.17
CA ILE A 203 -5.24 -5.79 7.43
C ILE A 203 -4.41 -5.99 6.17
N TRP A 204 -5.01 -6.57 5.12
CA TRP A 204 -4.32 -6.95 3.87
C TRP A 204 -3.06 -7.76 4.14
N ALA A 205 -3.22 -8.91 4.80
CA ALA A 205 -2.18 -9.91 4.93
C ALA A 205 -2.03 -10.65 3.59
N THR A 206 -1.49 -9.97 2.58
CA THR A 206 -1.37 -10.54 1.24
C THR A 206 -0.36 -11.68 1.24
N LEU A 207 -0.83 -12.85 0.80
CA LEU A 207 -0.06 -14.06 0.63
C LEU A 207 -0.01 -14.41 -0.84
N ILE A 208 1.19 -14.67 -1.36
CA ILE A 208 1.41 -14.96 -2.76
C ILE A 208 1.59 -16.44 -2.97
N VAL A 209 0.99 -16.96 -4.03
CA VAL A 209 1.21 -18.31 -4.58
C VAL A 209 1.49 -18.22 -6.08
N GLY A 210 2.13 -19.23 -6.63
CA GLY A 210 2.53 -19.25 -8.04
C GLY A 210 3.93 -18.65 -8.23
N GLU A 211 4.10 -17.78 -9.19
CA GLU A 211 5.36 -17.13 -9.56
C GLU A 211 6.27 -17.97 -10.45
N MET A 212 6.91 -17.29 -11.40
CA MET A 212 7.98 -17.87 -12.21
C MET A 212 9.35 -17.52 -11.63
N LEU A 213 10.22 -18.52 -11.49
CA LEU A 213 11.62 -18.32 -11.13
C LEU A 213 12.39 -17.68 -12.29
N ASP A 214 12.14 -18.18 -13.50
CA ASP A 214 12.72 -17.69 -14.76
C ASP A 214 11.77 -18.02 -15.93
N ALA A 215 12.27 -17.92 -17.17
CA ALA A 215 11.46 -18.16 -18.35
C ALA A 215 10.88 -19.60 -18.46
N GLU A 216 11.52 -20.59 -17.80
CA GLU A 216 11.19 -22.01 -17.98
C GLU A 216 10.72 -22.68 -16.67
N ARG A 217 11.16 -22.19 -15.52
CA ARG A 217 10.89 -22.79 -14.22
C ARG A 217 9.93 -21.95 -13.39
N SER A 218 8.96 -22.60 -12.76
CA SER A 218 8.09 -21.98 -11.78
C SER A 218 8.56 -22.27 -10.35
N LEU A 219 8.11 -21.41 -9.41
CA LEU A 219 8.27 -21.63 -7.97
C LEU A 219 7.11 -22.43 -7.36
N VAL A 220 6.17 -22.89 -8.18
CA VAL A 220 5.00 -23.66 -7.72
C VAL A 220 5.44 -24.98 -7.09
N THR A 221 5.00 -25.19 -5.86
CA THR A 221 5.22 -26.39 -5.05
C THR A 221 3.90 -26.95 -4.55
N LYS A 222 3.91 -28.09 -3.87
CA LYS A 222 2.69 -28.63 -3.22
C LYS A 222 2.11 -27.66 -2.19
N THR A 223 2.95 -26.85 -1.56
CA THR A 223 2.50 -25.90 -0.53
C THR A 223 1.72 -24.74 -1.14
N ASP A 224 1.92 -24.39 -2.41
CA ASP A 224 1.01 -23.47 -3.11
C ASP A 224 -0.42 -24.03 -3.17
N PHE A 225 -0.55 -25.31 -3.51
CA PHE A 225 -1.85 -25.98 -3.48
C PHE A 225 -2.44 -26.05 -2.07
N ARG A 226 -1.61 -26.31 -1.04
CA ARG A 226 -2.05 -26.34 0.36
C ARG A 226 -2.61 -25.00 0.80
N PHE A 227 -2.01 -23.88 0.40
CA PHE A 227 -2.53 -22.55 0.69
C PHE A 227 -3.89 -22.29 0.02
N ILE A 228 -4.05 -22.66 -1.24
CA ILE A 228 -5.34 -22.54 -1.93
C ILE A 228 -6.39 -23.45 -1.27
N HIS A 229 -6.01 -24.68 -0.90
CA HIS A 229 -6.89 -25.66 -0.24
C HIS A 229 -7.41 -25.20 1.13
N THR A 230 -6.76 -24.22 1.77
CA THR A 230 -7.29 -23.63 3.01
C THR A 230 -8.68 -23.00 2.82
N LEU A 231 -9.04 -22.60 1.58
CA LEU A 231 -10.36 -22.07 1.27
C LEU A 231 -11.43 -23.17 1.35
N ASP A 232 -11.11 -24.40 0.95
CA ASP A 232 -12.01 -25.55 1.09
C ASP A 232 -12.16 -25.91 2.58
N ASN A 233 -11.07 -25.91 3.35
CA ASN A 233 -11.07 -26.31 4.76
C ASN A 233 -11.73 -25.28 5.68
N MET A 234 -11.58 -23.98 5.40
CA MET A 234 -11.96 -22.91 6.32
C MET A 234 -12.93 -21.87 5.73
N GLY A 235 -13.30 -22.02 4.46
CA GLY A 235 -14.16 -21.08 3.73
C GLY A 235 -13.51 -19.74 3.40
N ASN A 236 -14.25 -18.91 2.67
CA ASN A 236 -13.82 -17.60 2.23
C ASN A 236 -13.55 -16.66 3.41
N SER A 237 -12.50 -15.85 3.28
CA SER A 237 -12.15 -14.81 4.23
C SER A 237 -11.40 -13.69 3.51
N PRO A 238 -11.53 -12.42 3.93
CA PRO A 238 -10.69 -11.34 3.40
C PRO A 238 -9.21 -11.50 3.76
N GLU A 239 -8.90 -12.35 4.75
CA GLU A 239 -7.53 -12.62 5.19
C GLU A 239 -7.18 -14.13 5.15
N PRO A 240 -6.01 -14.47 4.64
CA PRO A 240 -5.10 -13.62 3.87
C PRO A 240 -5.74 -13.21 2.54
N ASN A 241 -5.33 -12.03 2.01
CA ASN A 241 -5.60 -11.70 0.62
C ASN A 241 -4.73 -12.62 -0.26
N LEU A 242 -5.31 -13.71 -0.75
CA LEU A 242 -4.60 -14.73 -1.50
C LEU A 242 -4.42 -14.29 -2.95
N THR A 243 -3.18 -14.06 -3.36
CA THR A 243 -2.84 -13.56 -4.69
C THR A 243 -2.05 -14.60 -5.48
N VAL A 244 -2.56 -14.98 -6.63
CA VAL A 244 -1.85 -15.80 -7.62
C VAL A 244 -1.02 -14.88 -8.50
N LEU A 245 0.31 -15.02 -8.50
CA LEU A 245 1.18 -14.42 -9.51
C LEU A 245 1.06 -15.25 -10.80
N TRP A 246 0.18 -14.78 -11.67
CA TRP A 246 -0.22 -15.50 -12.86
C TRP A 246 0.76 -15.32 -14.01
N SER A 247 1.14 -16.45 -14.61
CA SER A 247 1.82 -16.53 -15.90
C SER A 247 1.19 -17.62 -16.76
N THR A 248 1.17 -17.41 -18.06
CA THR A 248 0.75 -18.46 -19.02
C THR A 248 1.66 -19.68 -18.95
N ARG A 249 2.90 -19.50 -18.47
CA ARG A 249 3.95 -20.54 -18.34
C ARG A 249 3.86 -21.36 -17.06
N LEU A 250 3.01 -21.00 -16.11
CA LEU A 250 2.77 -21.81 -14.91
C LEU A 250 2.30 -23.22 -15.25
N PRO A 251 2.58 -24.24 -14.42
CA PRO A 251 2.15 -25.61 -14.62
C PRO A 251 0.64 -25.70 -14.88
N LYS A 252 0.25 -26.48 -15.90
CA LYS A 252 -1.15 -26.60 -16.31
C LYS A 252 -2.06 -27.00 -15.15
N GLY A 253 -1.69 -28.01 -14.36
CA GLY A 253 -2.48 -28.48 -13.22
C GLY A 253 -2.68 -27.41 -12.15
N PHE A 254 -1.66 -26.54 -11.92
CA PHE A 254 -1.80 -25.40 -10.99
C PHE A 254 -2.78 -24.37 -11.51
N LYS A 255 -2.70 -24.02 -12.81
CA LYS A 255 -3.64 -23.05 -13.42
C LYS A 255 -5.08 -23.55 -13.38
N GLU A 256 -5.30 -24.85 -13.66
CA GLU A 256 -6.62 -25.48 -13.59
C GLU A 256 -7.17 -25.44 -12.16
N TYR A 257 -6.34 -25.79 -11.16
CA TYR A 257 -6.73 -25.76 -9.75
C TYR A 257 -7.06 -24.34 -9.27
N CYS A 258 -6.26 -23.34 -9.63
CA CYS A 258 -6.56 -21.94 -9.32
C CYS A 258 -7.89 -21.51 -9.93
N SER A 259 -8.16 -21.89 -11.19
CA SER A 259 -9.41 -21.53 -11.88
C SER A 259 -10.61 -22.21 -11.24
N GLU A 260 -10.53 -23.49 -10.89
CA GLU A 260 -11.56 -24.23 -10.17
C GLU A 260 -11.84 -23.60 -8.80
N SER A 261 -10.79 -23.33 -8.03
CA SER A 261 -10.92 -22.63 -6.75
C SER A 261 -11.59 -21.26 -6.89
N SER A 262 -11.28 -20.49 -7.94
CA SER A 262 -11.90 -19.18 -8.18
C SER A 262 -13.39 -19.27 -8.53
N ILE A 263 -13.85 -20.37 -9.12
CA ILE A 263 -15.27 -20.63 -9.37
C ILE A 263 -16.00 -20.90 -8.05
N ASN A 264 -15.35 -21.66 -7.15
CA ASN A 264 -15.94 -22.09 -5.89
C ASN A 264 -15.82 -21.07 -4.76
N HIS A 265 -14.78 -20.23 -4.84
CA HIS A 265 -14.39 -19.27 -3.79
C HIS A 265 -14.12 -17.88 -4.37
N SER A 266 -14.68 -16.84 -3.76
CA SER A 266 -14.49 -15.45 -4.17
C SER A 266 -13.32 -14.74 -3.44
N ALA A 267 -12.31 -15.51 -3.01
CA ALA A 267 -11.22 -15.03 -2.15
C ALA A 267 -9.83 -15.11 -2.80
N ILE A 268 -9.75 -15.18 -4.13
CA ILE A 268 -8.50 -15.26 -4.88
C ILE A 268 -8.38 -14.04 -5.80
N GLN A 269 -7.23 -13.40 -5.76
CA GLN A 269 -6.83 -12.31 -6.65
C GLN A 269 -5.76 -12.81 -7.63
N TYR A 270 -5.67 -12.20 -8.80
CA TYR A 270 -4.65 -12.50 -9.81
C TYR A 270 -3.88 -11.25 -10.18
N GLU A 271 -2.56 -11.39 -10.26
CA GLU A 271 -1.64 -10.35 -10.72
C GLU A 271 -0.70 -10.91 -11.79
N SER A 272 -0.28 -10.09 -12.75
CA SER A 272 0.64 -10.53 -13.80
C SER A 272 2.06 -10.69 -13.26
N ASP A 273 2.55 -11.92 -13.28
CA ASP A 273 3.93 -12.24 -12.91
C ASP A 273 4.95 -11.59 -13.83
N GLU A 274 4.69 -11.62 -15.14
CA GLU A 274 5.57 -11.04 -16.15
C GLU A 274 5.72 -9.53 -16.02
N LEU A 275 4.62 -8.79 -15.84
CA LEU A 275 4.66 -7.33 -15.68
C LEU A 275 5.41 -6.91 -14.40
N LEU A 276 5.23 -7.67 -13.33
CA LEU A 276 5.97 -7.41 -12.08
C LEU A 276 7.45 -7.77 -12.22
N ALA A 277 7.79 -8.85 -12.92
CA ALA A 277 9.17 -9.23 -13.20
C ALA A 277 9.88 -8.19 -14.06
N ASP A 278 9.23 -7.68 -15.09
CA ASP A 278 9.76 -6.62 -15.95
C ASP A 278 10.00 -5.31 -15.17
N PHE A 279 9.10 -4.95 -14.28
CA PHE A 279 9.23 -3.75 -13.45
C PHE A 279 10.31 -3.88 -12.36
N LEU A 280 10.36 -5.01 -11.66
CA LEU A 280 11.25 -5.22 -10.51
C LEU A 280 12.63 -5.77 -10.92
N GLY A 281 12.72 -6.47 -12.05
CA GLY A 281 13.94 -7.13 -12.51
C GLY A 281 14.34 -8.35 -11.67
N THR A 282 13.38 -9.00 -11.00
CA THR A 282 13.64 -10.11 -10.06
C THR A 282 12.52 -11.13 -10.08
N CYS A 283 12.81 -12.32 -9.58
CA CYS A 283 11.85 -13.40 -9.34
C CYS A 283 11.39 -13.49 -7.87
N ASP A 284 11.93 -12.81 -6.92
CA ASP A 284 11.49 -12.89 -5.51
C ASP A 284 10.56 -11.71 -5.21
N LYS A 285 9.35 -11.84 -5.69
CA LYS A 285 8.34 -10.78 -5.66
C LYS A 285 7.39 -10.93 -4.48
N SER A 286 6.95 -9.82 -3.97
CA SER A 286 5.86 -9.71 -3.00
C SER A 286 4.92 -8.59 -3.39
N ILE A 287 3.65 -8.71 -3.00
CA ILE A 287 2.65 -7.68 -3.23
C ILE A 287 2.27 -7.03 -1.91
N ALA A 288 2.51 -5.74 -1.84
CA ALA A 288 2.07 -4.93 -0.72
C ALA A 288 0.59 -4.59 -0.87
N CYS A 289 -0.18 -4.83 0.18
CA CYS A 289 -1.61 -4.57 0.18
C CYS A 289 -2.33 -5.40 -0.91
N CYS A 290 -2.75 -4.75 -2.00
CA CYS A 290 -3.53 -5.38 -3.06
C CYS A 290 -2.74 -5.54 -4.36
N VAL A 291 -1.91 -4.57 -4.75
CA VAL A 291 -1.38 -4.44 -6.13
C VAL A 291 0.06 -3.93 -6.24
N SER A 292 0.67 -3.45 -5.16
CA SER A 292 2.00 -2.83 -5.24
C SER A 292 3.10 -3.89 -5.18
N GLY A 293 3.75 -4.16 -6.31
CA GLY A 293 4.86 -5.11 -6.38
C GLY A 293 6.14 -4.58 -5.74
N MET A 294 6.84 -5.44 -5.01
CA MET A 294 8.15 -5.18 -4.39
C MET A 294 9.03 -6.42 -4.41
N THR A 295 10.35 -6.22 -4.38
CA THR A 295 11.30 -7.31 -4.16
C THR A 295 11.38 -7.62 -2.67
N THR A 296 11.13 -8.86 -2.30
CA THR A 296 11.07 -9.30 -0.89
C THR A 296 12.38 -9.01 -0.16
N GLY A 297 12.28 -8.28 0.96
CA GLY A 297 13.44 -7.95 1.80
C GLY A 297 14.45 -6.98 1.20
N LYS A 298 14.21 -6.42 0.01
CA LYS A 298 15.11 -5.47 -0.68
C LYS A 298 14.46 -4.13 -0.96
N ASP A 299 13.14 -4.13 -1.18
CA ASP A 299 12.37 -2.94 -1.43
C ASP A 299 11.52 -2.59 -0.21
N MET A 300 11.31 -1.31 0.00
CA MET A 300 10.33 -0.81 0.95
C MET A 300 9.46 0.25 0.28
N GLN A 301 8.28 0.45 0.79
CA GLN A 301 7.35 1.43 0.24
C GLN A 301 6.81 2.32 1.35
N PHE A 302 6.89 3.64 1.13
CA PHE A 302 6.06 4.59 1.85
C PHE A 302 4.74 4.74 1.14
N PHE A 303 3.67 4.64 1.89
CA PHE A 303 2.31 4.74 1.39
C PHE A 303 1.51 5.75 2.23
N GLY A 304 0.71 6.58 1.58
CA GLY A 304 0.00 7.65 2.26
C GLY A 304 -1.36 7.96 1.64
N ALA A 305 -1.62 9.24 1.49
CA ALA A 305 -2.84 9.79 0.92
C ALA A 305 -3.00 9.52 -0.57
N ARG A 306 -4.15 9.89 -1.11
CA ARG A 306 -4.43 9.96 -2.54
C ARG A 306 -4.75 11.39 -2.98
N ALA A 307 -4.35 11.72 -4.20
CA ALA A 307 -4.77 12.95 -4.86
C ALA A 307 -6.11 12.70 -5.58
N ASN A 308 -7.14 13.49 -5.25
CA ASN A 308 -8.46 13.38 -5.88
C ASN A 308 -8.51 14.25 -7.15
N LEU A 309 -8.30 13.64 -8.31
CA LEU A 309 -8.27 14.35 -9.60
C LEU A 309 -9.66 14.84 -10.04
N ALA A 310 -10.72 14.13 -9.71
CA ALA A 310 -12.08 14.61 -9.98
C ALA A 310 -12.34 15.93 -9.23
N LYS A 311 -11.94 16.00 -7.97
CA LYS A 311 -12.09 17.23 -7.17
C LYS A 311 -11.18 18.36 -7.66
N ALA A 312 -9.97 18.05 -8.09
CA ALA A 312 -9.06 19.03 -8.69
C ALA A 312 -9.64 19.61 -10.01
N LEU A 313 -10.33 18.80 -10.80
CA LEU A 313 -11.06 19.26 -12.00
C LEU A 313 -12.21 20.21 -11.62
N LEU A 314 -12.96 19.90 -10.56
CA LEU A 314 -14.01 20.80 -10.07
C LEU A 314 -13.45 22.15 -9.56
N TYR A 315 -12.26 22.13 -8.94
CA TYR A 315 -11.56 23.38 -8.56
C TYR A 315 -11.13 24.18 -9.80
N THR A 316 -10.68 23.48 -10.85
CA THR A 316 -10.34 24.13 -12.12
C THR A 316 -11.52 24.89 -12.71
N ILE A 317 -12.71 24.28 -12.70
CA ILE A 317 -13.94 24.92 -13.19
C ILE A 317 -14.36 26.08 -12.30
N ASN A 318 -14.20 25.95 -10.98
CA ASN A 318 -14.61 26.95 -9.98
C ASN A 318 -13.53 27.99 -9.61
N GLY A 319 -12.44 28.10 -10.40
CA GLY A 319 -11.40 29.07 -10.15
C GLY A 319 -10.64 28.89 -8.84
N GLY A 320 -10.48 27.63 -8.41
CA GLY A 320 -9.79 27.21 -7.20
C GLY A 320 -10.67 27.12 -5.95
N ARG A 321 -11.96 27.38 -6.08
CA ARG A 321 -12.92 27.23 -4.97
C ARG A 321 -13.38 25.78 -4.85
N ASP A 322 -13.50 25.31 -3.62
CA ASP A 322 -14.09 24.00 -3.30
C ASP A 322 -15.59 24.00 -3.62
N GLU A 323 -16.03 23.03 -4.38
CA GLU A 323 -17.40 22.95 -4.92
C GLU A 323 -18.48 22.68 -3.86
N LEU A 324 -18.08 22.20 -2.68
CA LEU A 324 -19.01 21.92 -1.57
C LEU A 324 -19.07 23.07 -0.55
N SER A 325 -17.94 23.70 -0.24
CA SER A 325 -17.83 24.73 0.79
C SER A 325 -17.71 26.15 0.25
N GLY A 326 -17.43 26.32 -1.04
CA GLY A 326 -17.13 27.60 -1.66
C GLY A 326 -15.79 28.21 -1.24
N GLN A 327 -15.04 27.57 -0.34
CA GLN A 327 -13.77 28.10 0.18
C GLN A 327 -12.69 28.05 -0.91
N GLN A 328 -11.86 29.11 -0.98
CA GLN A 328 -10.68 29.10 -1.85
C GLN A 328 -9.66 28.09 -1.32
N VAL A 329 -9.39 27.04 -2.08
CA VAL A 329 -8.46 25.95 -1.73
C VAL A 329 -7.29 25.89 -2.70
N GLY A 330 -7.58 25.84 -3.99
CA GLY A 330 -6.57 25.81 -5.06
C GLY A 330 -6.13 27.22 -5.50
N PRO A 331 -5.26 27.30 -6.52
CA PRO A 331 -4.85 28.57 -7.12
C PRO A 331 -6.06 29.41 -7.54
N LYS A 332 -6.05 30.69 -7.22
CA LYS A 332 -7.12 31.60 -7.61
C LYS A 332 -7.02 31.94 -9.09
N THR A 333 -8.01 31.52 -9.85
CA THR A 333 -8.16 31.81 -11.28
C THR A 333 -9.60 32.28 -11.57
N GLU A 334 -9.87 32.67 -12.80
CA GLU A 334 -11.24 32.89 -13.25
C GLU A 334 -12.00 31.58 -13.35
N SER A 335 -13.23 31.55 -12.88
CA SER A 335 -14.11 30.39 -13.01
C SER A 335 -14.56 30.23 -14.47
N LEU A 336 -14.68 28.97 -14.92
CA LEU A 336 -15.15 28.65 -16.26
C LEU A 336 -16.71 28.72 -16.28
N ARG A 337 -17.23 29.37 -17.31
CA ARG A 337 -18.65 29.69 -17.45
C ARG A 337 -19.17 29.32 -18.84
N GLY A 338 -20.50 29.24 -18.97
CA GLY A 338 -21.12 28.88 -20.23
C GLY A 338 -20.81 27.44 -20.64
N ILE A 339 -20.78 27.18 -21.94
CA ILE A 339 -20.44 25.85 -22.45
C ILE A 339 -18.93 25.64 -22.27
N LEU A 340 -18.56 24.60 -21.55
CA LEU A 340 -17.15 24.29 -21.31
C LEU A 340 -16.44 23.90 -22.61
N ASN A 341 -15.27 24.49 -22.83
CA ASN A 341 -14.37 24.13 -23.92
C ASN A 341 -13.27 23.20 -23.42
N TYR A 342 -13.05 22.08 -24.09
CA TYR A 342 -12.09 21.07 -23.66
C TYR A 342 -10.66 21.60 -23.54
N ASP A 343 -10.17 22.32 -24.55
CA ASP A 343 -8.81 22.83 -24.56
C ASP A 343 -8.57 23.86 -23.45
N GLU A 344 -9.54 24.71 -23.18
CA GLU A 344 -9.48 25.68 -22.08
C GLU A 344 -9.49 24.98 -20.71
N VAL A 345 -10.38 24.00 -20.54
CA VAL A 345 -10.45 23.19 -19.31
C VAL A 345 -9.14 22.46 -19.09
N TRP A 346 -8.61 21.79 -20.13
CA TRP A 346 -7.36 21.05 -20.03
C TRP A 346 -6.17 21.96 -19.68
N ALA A 347 -6.03 23.09 -20.34
CA ALA A 347 -4.95 24.02 -20.07
C ALA A 347 -4.98 24.56 -18.63
N LYS A 348 -6.16 24.87 -18.10
CA LYS A 348 -6.31 25.27 -16.68
C LYS A 348 -6.09 24.09 -15.74
N PHE A 349 -6.59 22.91 -16.06
CA PHE A 349 -6.44 21.70 -15.24
C PHE A 349 -4.96 21.30 -15.13
N ASP A 350 -4.18 21.50 -16.18
CA ASP A 350 -2.73 21.27 -16.16
C ASP A 350 -2.04 22.11 -15.07
N VAL A 351 -2.44 23.40 -14.91
CA VAL A 351 -1.93 24.28 -13.83
C VAL A 351 -2.35 23.78 -12.45
N PHE A 352 -3.59 23.31 -12.31
CA PHE A 352 -4.09 22.78 -11.04
C PHE A 352 -3.42 21.45 -10.68
N MET A 353 -3.13 20.60 -11.68
CA MET A 353 -2.36 19.37 -11.46
C MET A 353 -0.93 19.68 -10.99
N GLU A 354 -0.26 20.69 -11.53
CA GLU A 354 1.08 21.11 -11.08
C GLU A 354 1.06 21.55 -9.61
N TRP A 355 0.11 22.40 -9.24
CA TRP A 355 -0.11 22.80 -7.86
C TRP A 355 -0.37 21.62 -6.94
N LEU A 356 -1.30 20.72 -7.33
CA LEU A 356 -1.67 19.55 -6.54
C LEU A 356 -0.49 18.58 -6.37
N CYS A 357 0.26 18.29 -7.43
CA CYS A 357 1.43 17.42 -7.36
C CYS A 357 2.49 17.91 -6.40
N LYS A 358 2.82 19.21 -6.48
CA LYS A 358 3.77 19.84 -5.54
C LYS A 358 3.31 19.69 -4.09
N LEU A 359 2.06 20.03 -3.82
CA LEU A 359 1.52 20.00 -2.48
C LEU A 359 1.38 18.57 -1.95
N TYR A 360 0.99 17.64 -2.82
CA TYR A 360 0.83 16.24 -2.50
C TYR A 360 2.17 15.59 -2.11
N ILE A 361 3.22 15.73 -2.92
CA ILE A 361 4.56 15.21 -2.59
C ILE A 361 5.08 15.83 -1.29
N ASN A 362 4.94 17.14 -1.10
CA ASN A 362 5.38 17.79 0.14
C ASN A 362 4.60 17.28 1.37
N THR A 363 3.31 17.01 1.22
CA THR A 363 2.49 16.41 2.29
C THR A 363 2.99 15.01 2.63
N LEU A 364 3.26 14.17 1.62
CA LEU A 364 3.83 12.83 1.83
C LEU A 364 5.21 12.91 2.48
N ASN A 365 6.07 13.85 2.08
CA ASN A 365 7.38 14.04 2.70
C ASN A 365 7.28 14.30 4.21
N VAL A 366 6.32 15.15 4.63
CA VAL A 366 6.08 15.41 6.07
C VAL A 366 5.63 14.15 6.77
N ILE A 367 4.68 13.40 6.19
CA ILE A 367 4.14 12.17 6.78
C ILE A 367 5.26 11.14 6.97
N HIS A 368 6.04 10.87 5.93
CA HIS A 368 7.08 9.83 5.95
C HIS A 368 8.25 10.20 6.88
N TYR A 369 8.65 11.47 6.89
CA TYR A 369 9.65 11.96 7.85
C TYR A 369 9.19 11.73 9.30
N MET A 370 7.93 12.07 9.62
CA MET A 370 7.42 11.94 10.97
C MET A 370 7.20 10.48 11.39
N HIS A 371 6.87 9.60 10.44
CA HIS A 371 6.84 8.16 10.69
C HIS A 371 8.22 7.62 11.05
N ASP A 372 9.24 7.93 10.26
CA ASP A 372 10.62 7.50 10.57
C ASP A 372 11.10 8.06 11.92
N LYS A 373 10.71 9.29 12.26
CA LYS A 373 11.15 9.93 13.50
C LYS A 373 10.48 9.39 14.77
N TYR A 374 9.18 9.09 14.72
CA TYR A 374 8.40 8.77 15.93
C TYR A 374 7.84 7.35 15.94
N SER A 375 7.92 6.62 14.84
CA SER A 375 7.34 5.30 14.68
C SER A 375 8.15 4.44 13.70
N TYR A 376 9.50 4.45 13.88
CA TYR A 376 10.40 3.65 13.06
C TYR A 376 10.12 2.16 13.24
N GLU A 377 9.98 1.45 12.13
CA GLU A 377 9.62 0.03 12.09
C GLU A 377 10.90 -0.83 12.09
N SER A 378 11.60 -0.81 13.21
CA SER A 378 12.95 -1.35 13.33
C SER A 378 13.03 -2.86 13.07
N LEU A 379 12.05 -3.63 13.51
CA LEU A 379 12.06 -5.08 13.28
C LEU A 379 11.80 -5.42 11.82
N GLU A 380 10.83 -4.78 11.19
CA GLU A 380 10.57 -5.00 9.77
C GLU A 380 11.80 -4.65 8.92
N MET A 381 12.44 -3.51 9.23
CA MET A 381 13.68 -3.10 8.56
C MET A 381 14.88 -4.01 8.90
N ALA A 382 14.88 -4.67 10.07
CA ALA A 382 15.88 -5.68 10.39
C ALA A 382 15.81 -6.91 9.48
N LEU A 383 14.63 -7.18 8.91
CA LEU A 383 14.36 -8.28 7.98
C LEU A 383 14.51 -7.86 6.51
N HIS A 384 15.07 -6.69 6.26
CA HIS A 384 15.50 -6.19 4.95
C HIS A 384 17.01 -6.17 4.82
N ASP A 385 17.48 -6.06 3.58
CA ASP A 385 18.86 -5.69 3.32
C ASP A 385 19.13 -4.28 3.89
N THR A 386 20.34 -3.99 4.30
CA THR A 386 20.67 -2.68 4.90
C THR A 386 20.56 -1.56 3.86
N LYS A 387 20.89 -1.85 2.59
CA LYS A 387 20.61 -0.94 1.48
C LYS A 387 19.28 -1.29 0.86
N VAL A 388 18.28 -0.48 1.12
CA VAL A 388 16.89 -0.70 0.68
C VAL A 388 16.58 0.24 -0.48
N ARG A 389 15.99 -0.29 -1.55
CA ARG A 389 15.36 0.51 -2.59
C ARG A 389 14.04 1.04 -2.03
N ARG A 390 13.80 2.34 -2.20
CA ARG A 390 12.68 3.01 -1.56
C ARG A 390 11.69 3.51 -2.60
N PHE A 391 10.42 3.24 -2.35
CA PHE A 391 9.33 3.75 -3.16
C PHE A 391 8.45 4.70 -2.36
N MET A 392 8.11 5.83 -2.96
CA MET A 392 7.01 6.67 -2.51
C MET A 392 5.77 6.32 -3.32
N ALA A 393 4.87 5.56 -2.72
CA ALA A 393 3.62 5.17 -3.37
C ALA A 393 2.65 6.34 -3.36
N THR A 394 2.36 6.86 -4.54
CA THR A 394 1.27 7.80 -4.76
C THR A 394 0.03 7.10 -5.26
N GLY A 395 -1.13 7.67 -5.07
CA GLY A 395 -2.40 7.12 -5.52
C GLY A 395 -3.32 8.20 -6.04
N ILE A 396 -4.13 7.84 -7.02
CA ILE A 396 -5.15 8.70 -7.59
C ILE A 396 -6.53 8.25 -7.08
N ALA A 397 -7.34 9.20 -6.62
CA ALA A 397 -8.75 9.03 -6.39
C ALA A 397 -9.54 9.77 -7.48
N GLY A 398 -10.71 9.24 -7.86
CA GLY A 398 -11.58 9.85 -8.85
C GLY A 398 -11.04 9.86 -10.28
N PHE A 399 -10.16 8.92 -10.62
CA PHE A 399 -9.53 8.88 -11.95
C PHE A 399 -10.57 8.70 -13.07
N SER A 400 -11.40 7.65 -13.01
CA SER A 400 -12.45 7.39 -14.00
C SER A 400 -13.42 8.56 -14.12
N VAL A 401 -13.83 9.14 -13.00
CA VAL A 401 -14.71 10.31 -12.96
C VAL A 401 -14.08 11.52 -13.63
N ALA A 402 -12.80 11.76 -13.43
CA ALA A 402 -12.07 12.84 -14.10
C ALA A 402 -11.98 12.59 -15.62
N VAL A 403 -11.71 11.35 -16.03
CA VAL A 403 -11.67 10.95 -17.45
C VAL A 403 -13.04 11.13 -18.09
N ASP A 404 -14.10 10.60 -17.47
CA ASP A 404 -15.46 10.70 -17.99
C ASP A 404 -15.93 12.15 -18.07
N SER A 405 -15.59 12.97 -17.06
CA SER A 405 -15.89 14.40 -17.07
C SER A 405 -15.18 15.14 -18.21
N LEU A 406 -13.90 14.84 -18.45
CA LEU A 406 -13.13 15.39 -19.59
C LEU A 406 -13.68 14.91 -20.93
N SER A 407 -14.10 13.64 -21.01
CA SER A 407 -14.75 13.06 -22.18
C SER A 407 -16.09 13.74 -22.46
N ALA A 408 -16.92 13.94 -21.45
CA ALA A 408 -18.19 14.67 -21.59
C ALA A 408 -17.96 16.09 -22.10
N ILE A 409 -16.97 16.81 -21.56
CA ILE A 409 -16.60 18.16 -22.01
C ILE A 409 -16.10 18.16 -23.47
N LYS A 410 -15.38 17.11 -23.90
CA LYS A 410 -14.80 17.00 -25.23
C LYS A 410 -15.84 16.62 -26.30
N TYR A 411 -16.74 15.71 -26.01
CA TYR A 411 -17.61 15.06 -26.98
C TYR A 411 -19.10 15.41 -26.86
N ALA A 412 -19.52 15.93 -25.72
CA ALA A 412 -20.87 16.42 -25.49
C ALA A 412 -20.86 17.94 -25.21
N LYS A 413 -22.01 18.51 -24.89
CA LYS A 413 -22.15 19.90 -24.52
C LYS A 413 -22.42 19.98 -23.04
N VAL A 414 -21.41 20.42 -22.26
CA VAL A 414 -21.49 20.53 -20.82
C VAL A 414 -21.55 21.99 -20.40
N THR A 415 -22.57 22.33 -19.62
CA THR A 415 -22.78 23.69 -19.09
C THR A 415 -22.88 23.64 -17.57
N PRO A 416 -22.00 24.33 -16.82
CA PRO A 416 -22.11 24.43 -15.37
C PRO A 416 -23.41 25.08 -14.93
N ILE A 417 -24.01 24.57 -13.87
CA ILE A 417 -25.15 25.16 -13.17
C ILE A 417 -24.61 25.78 -11.86
N GLU A 418 -24.79 27.08 -11.74
CA GLU A 418 -24.22 27.85 -10.63
C GLU A 418 -25.28 28.08 -9.53
N ASP A 419 -24.78 28.17 -8.29
CA ASP A 419 -25.52 28.67 -7.15
C ASP A 419 -25.55 30.21 -7.12
N GLU A 420 -26.18 30.78 -6.11
CA GLU A 420 -26.27 32.23 -5.88
C GLU A 420 -24.92 32.92 -5.67
N ASN A 421 -23.86 32.16 -5.32
CA ASN A 421 -22.50 32.67 -5.11
C ASN A 421 -21.64 32.50 -6.37
N GLY A 422 -22.22 32.07 -7.49
CA GLY A 422 -21.51 31.78 -8.73
C GLY A 422 -20.55 30.62 -8.59
N LEU A 423 -20.90 29.60 -7.82
CA LEU A 423 -20.18 28.33 -7.69
C LEU A 423 -20.88 27.29 -8.56
N ALA A 424 -20.15 26.64 -9.47
CA ALA A 424 -20.70 25.52 -10.25
C ALA A 424 -20.92 24.35 -9.29
N VAL A 425 -22.16 24.01 -9.03
CA VAL A 425 -22.61 22.96 -8.11
C VAL A 425 -23.24 21.77 -8.84
N ASP A 426 -23.58 21.94 -10.13
CA ASP A 426 -24.14 20.90 -10.98
C ASP A 426 -23.79 21.18 -12.45
N TYR A 427 -24.15 20.23 -13.33
CA TYR A 427 -23.82 20.29 -14.75
C TYR A 427 -24.99 19.81 -15.59
N LYS A 428 -25.31 20.56 -16.65
CA LYS A 428 -26.22 20.12 -17.71
C LYS A 428 -25.36 19.49 -18.81
N VAL A 429 -25.64 18.23 -19.11
CA VAL A 429 -24.97 17.48 -20.18
C VAL A 429 -25.95 17.19 -21.30
N GLU A 430 -25.61 17.60 -22.52
CA GLU A 430 -26.43 17.41 -23.73
C GLU A 430 -25.59 16.70 -24.79
N GLY A 431 -26.01 15.51 -25.19
CA GLY A 431 -25.33 14.62 -26.13
C GLY A 431 -24.71 13.40 -25.46
N GLU A 432 -24.15 12.52 -26.28
CA GLU A 432 -23.47 11.29 -25.84
C GLU A 432 -21.95 11.47 -25.86
N PHE A 433 -21.25 10.76 -24.99
CA PHE A 433 -19.80 10.77 -24.91
C PHE A 433 -19.28 9.37 -24.51
N PRO A 434 -18.07 8.98 -24.94
CA PRO A 434 -17.46 7.73 -24.54
C PRO A 434 -17.09 7.76 -23.06
N THR A 435 -17.26 6.63 -22.36
CA THR A 435 -16.91 6.49 -20.93
C THR A 435 -15.79 5.50 -20.74
N PHE A 436 -14.94 5.77 -19.74
CA PHE A 436 -13.79 4.96 -19.38
C PHE A 436 -14.18 3.55 -18.93
N GLY A 437 -13.35 2.56 -19.31
CA GLY A 437 -13.55 1.16 -18.96
C GLY A 437 -14.43 0.38 -19.93
N ASN A 438 -14.81 0.96 -21.08
CA ASN A 438 -15.64 0.31 -22.09
C ASN A 438 -14.87 -0.02 -23.38
N ASN A 439 -13.54 0.00 -23.35
CA ASN A 439 -12.66 -0.24 -24.51
C ASN A 439 -13.00 0.70 -25.69
N ASP A 440 -13.14 1.98 -25.38
CA ASP A 440 -13.32 3.05 -26.37
C ASP A 440 -12.07 3.92 -26.40
N ASP A 441 -11.33 3.86 -27.51
CA ASP A 441 -10.04 4.54 -27.68
C ASP A 441 -10.12 6.04 -27.36
N ARG A 442 -11.25 6.70 -27.61
CA ARG A 442 -11.45 8.14 -27.34
C ARG A 442 -11.39 8.47 -25.85
N ALA A 443 -11.95 7.60 -25.00
CA ALA A 443 -11.88 7.75 -23.54
C ALA A 443 -10.53 7.28 -23.00
N ASP A 444 -10.00 6.19 -23.56
CA ASP A 444 -8.73 5.59 -23.14
C ASP A 444 -7.54 6.52 -23.45
N GLU A 445 -7.55 7.24 -24.58
CA GLU A 445 -6.55 8.28 -24.89
C GLU A 445 -6.53 9.39 -23.84
N ILE A 446 -7.69 9.88 -23.40
CA ILE A 446 -7.80 10.89 -22.33
C ILE A 446 -7.24 10.34 -21.02
N ALA A 447 -7.55 9.09 -20.71
CA ALA A 447 -7.06 8.42 -19.50
C ALA A 447 -5.53 8.30 -19.49
N VAL A 448 -4.95 7.85 -20.59
CA VAL A 448 -3.50 7.70 -20.75
C VAL A 448 -2.80 9.06 -20.67
N GLU A 449 -3.33 10.09 -21.34
CA GLU A 449 -2.78 11.45 -21.31
C GLU A 449 -2.83 12.03 -19.89
N LEU A 450 -3.97 11.91 -19.21
CA LEU A 450 -4.14 12.39 -17.83
C LEU A 450 -3.14 11.71 -16.88
N LEU A 451 -3.02 10.39 -16.96
CA LEU A 451 -2.09 9.63 -16.13
C LEU A 451 -0.63 10.03 -16.37
N LYS A 452 -0.21 10.07 -17.64
CA LYS A 452 1.17 10.45 -18.03
C LYS A 452 1.50 11.87 -17.57
N THR A 453 0.57 12.81 -17.75
CA THR A 453 0.73 14.20 -17.32
C THR A 453 0.89 14.29 -15.81
N PHE A 454 0.01 13.64 -15.05
CA PHE A 454 0.07 13.64 -13.59
C PHE A 454 1.36 13.00 -13.07
N MET A 455 1.75 11.83 -13.57
CA MET A 455 2.99 11.16 -13.17
C MET A 455 4.24 11.98 -13.52
N THR A 456 4.26 12.63 -14.68
CA THR A 456 5.38 13.50 -15.07
C THR A 456 5.54 14.69 -14.13
N LYS A 457 4.42 15.27 -13.69
CA LYS A 457 4.41 16.37 -12.70
C LYS A 457 4.86 15.90 -11.31
N LEU A 458 4.38 14.76 -10.84
CA LEU A 458 4.82 14.18 -9.55
C LEU A 458 6.34 14.01 -9.49
N LYS A 459 6.94 13.46 -10.56
CA LYS A 459 8.39 13.19 -10.64
C LYS A 459 9.29 14.43 -10.64
N LYS A 460 8.74 15.63 -10.82
CA LYS A 460 9.50 16.89 -10.73
C LYS A 460 9.85 17.29 -9.29
N HIS A 461 9.16 16.75 -8.32
CA HIS A 461 9.29 17.17 -6.93
C HIS A 461 10.16 16.20 -6.13
N PRO A 462 11.09 16.72 -5.30
CA PRO A 462 11.96 15.88 -4.50
C PRO A 462 11.14 15.12 -3.44
N THR A 463 11.44 13.84 -3.31
CA THR A 463 10.83 12.94 -2.34
C THR A 463 11.70 12.78 -1.10
N TYR A 464 11.08 12.42 0.02
CA TYR A 464 11.78 12.10 1.25
C TYR A 464 12.76 10.93 0.99
N ARG A 465 14.03 11.11 1.40
CA ARG A 465 15.14 10.13 1.20
C ARG A 465 15.39 9.76 -0.27
N ALA A 466 15.00 10.60 -1.22
CA ALA A 466 15.11 10.35 -2.67
C ALA A 466 14.36 9.09 -3.14
N ASP A 467 13.21 8.79 -2.53
CA ASP A 467 12.38 7.65 -2.88
C ASP A 467 11.87 7.73 -4.33
N GLU A 468 11.82 6.60 -5.01
CA GLU A 468 11.26 6.49 -6.35
C GLU A 468 9.73 6.63 -6.31
N THR A 469 9.17 7.59 -7.04
CA THR A 469 7.72 7.78 -7.08
C THR A 469 7.04 6.71 -7.95
N THR A 470 6.13 5.96 -7.34
CA THR A 470 5.21 5.05 -8.02
C THR A 470 3.78 5.57 -7.92
N THR A 471 2.90 5.18 -8.84
CA THR A 471 1.50 5.63 -8.83
C THR A 471 0.57 4.44 -9.04
N SER A 472 -0.48 4.37 -8.23
CA SER A 472 -1.51 3.35 -8.34
C SER A 472 -2.88 3.95 -8.66
N ILE A 473 -3.65 3.24 -9.50
CA ILE A 473 -5.05 3.48 -9.79
C ILE A 473 -5.77 2.20 -9.42
N LEU A 474 -6.68 2.27 -8.45
CA LEU A 474 -7.41 1.09 -8.01
C LEU A 474 -8.78 1.47 -7.47
N THR A 475 -9.72 0.54 -7.56
CA THR A 475 -11.05 0.64 -6.95
C THR A 475 -11.01 -0.07 -5.61
N ILE A 476 -11.29 0.67 -4.54
CA ILE A 476 -11.33 0.15 -3.17
C ILE A 476 -12.54 0.71 -2.43
N THR A 477 -12.88 0.14 -1.28
CA THR A 477 -14.02 0.55 -0.44
C THR A 477 -13.95 2.02 -0.02
N SER A 478 -12.77 2.57 0.18
CA SER A 478 -12.56 3.99 0.52
C SER A 478 -13.03 4.96 -0.59
N ASN A 479 -13.24 4.50 -1.83
CA ASN A 479 -13.81 5.32 -2.89
C ASN A 479 -15.22 5.83 -2.55
N VAL A 480 -15.99 5.12 -1.72
CA VAL A 480 -17.30 5.58 -1.20
C VAL A 480 -17.11 6.85 -0.39
N VAL A 481 -16.12 6.89 0.50
CA VAL A 481 -15.81 8.08 1.31
C VAL A 481 -15.30 9.22 0.44
N TYR A 482 -14.47 8.93 -0.56
CA TYR A 482 -13.97 9.95 -1.50
C TYR A 482 -15.09 10.51 -2.35
N GLY A 483 -16.04 9.68 -2.78
CA GLY A 483 -17.23 10.08 -3.53
C GLY A 483 -18.10 11.05 -2.72
N LYS A 484 -18.31 10.78 -1.43
CA LYS A 484 -19.07 11.68 -0.53
C LYS A 484 -18.43 13.06 -0.37
N LYS A 485 -17.10 13.14 -0.51
CA LYS A 485 -16.33 14.39 -0.43
C LYS A 485 -16.19 15.12 -1.78
N THR A 486 -16.73 14.55 -2.86
CA THR A 486 -16.66 15.10 -4.22
C THR A 486 -18.05 15.50 -4.67
N GLY A 487 -18.23 16.74 -5.10
CA GLY A 487 -19.48 17.26 -5.61
C GLY A 487 -19.97 16.59 -6.90
N ASN A 488 -21.05 17.10 -7.48
CA ASN A 488 -21.51 16.67 -8.80
C ASN A 488 -20.45 16.97 -9.86
N THR A 489 -20.34 16.13 -10.87
CA THR A 489 -19.26 16.18 -11.86
C THR A 489 -19.79 16.32 -13.29
N PRO A 490 -18.99 16.86 -14.23
CA PRO A 490 -19.38 17.14 -15.62
C PRO A 490 -19.88 15.94 -16.43
N ASP A 491 -19.57 14.70 -16.03
CA ASP A 491 -20.08 13.45 -16.61
C ASP A 491 -21.51 13.10 -16.15
N GLY A 492 -22.09 13.89 -15.28
CA GLY A 492 -23.44 13.68 -14.73
C GLY A 492 -23.48 12.85 -13.44
N ARG A 493 -22.32 12.46 -12.87
CA ARG A 493 -22.24 11.80 -11.58
C ARG A 493 -22.74 12.73 -10.47
N ARG A 494 -23.55 12.21 -9.56
CA ARG A 494 -24.03 12.91 -8.37
C ARG A 494 -23.12 12.67 -7.16
N ALA A 495 -23.04 13.66 -6.27
CA ALA A 495 -22.34 13.55 -5.00
C ALA A 495 -22.94 12.44 -4.11
N GLY A 496 -22.12 11.67 -3.40
CA GLY A 496 -22.56 10.62 -2.47
C GLY A 496 -22.25 9.20 -2.89
#